data_b8271c632c67361114c32acf614ddc8a
#
_entry.id   b8271c632c67361114c32acf614ddc8a
#
_cell.length_a   1.000
_cell.length_b   1.000
_cell.length_c   1.000
_cell.angle_alpha   90.00
_cell.angle_beta   90.00
_cell.angle_gamma   90.00
#
_symmetry.space_group_name_H-M   'P 1'
#
loop_
_entity.id
_entity.type
_entity.pdbx_description
1 polymer ?
#
loop_
_entity_poly.entity_id
_entity_poly.type
_entity_poly.pdbx_seq_one_letter_code
_entity_poly.pdbx_strand_id
1 'polypeptide(L)'
;MKMLRITTILAVALVSPASADTIAEAMAKAYANNPDLNAARAGLRAVDESVTIAKSGYRPQVSAVATGTQTRFDSDLQTRPRDFHQGSAGLTITQQIFDGFQTLNDVRASESTVLSNRESLKANEISILLSAAESYANIVRDQQVVGIRRQNLAFLKEQLKAANARLTVGEGTRTDVSQAEAELASAKALLATAVSQLKQSEAVYVQIVGGAPRDIKAAPPAKTGMPRTLDQAVAAGLRDNPQIIAALYAVDAAGYRVKQAEGTMLPGVTIQGSVSRNTGDSFNNGGVDNTSGSITARLQVPIYQGGAEYGQVRQAKERAGQQSIAVDSVRLDVQKTVVSAYAQLDAARASITANKEQIRAANQALAGVIEERKVGQRTTLDVLDAQQSVLIARESLAASQRNAVVASYSLLASMGALTVRGQNLNVAEYRPEKHYEAVKNKWFGLKPVEGR
;
A
#
# COMPACT_ATOMS: atom_id res chain seq x y z
N MET A 1 -47.23 5.38 44.36
CA MET A 1 -47.51 5.56 42.95
C MET A 1 -46.42 6.46 42.36
N LYS A 2 -45.42 5.88 41.67
CA LYS A 2 -44.39 6.63 40.92
C LYS A 2 -44.62 6.36 39.45
N MET A 3 -45.07 7.41 38.72
CA MET A 3 -45.28 7.35 37.27
C MET A 3 -43.93 7.29 36.55
N LEU A 4 -43.75 6.23 35.79
CA LEU A 4 -42.63 6.00 34.88
C LEU A 4 -42.90 6.74 33.56
N ARG A 5 -42.17 7.83 33.29
CA ARG A 5 -42.23 8.51 31.97
C ARG A 5 -41.32 7.82 30.99
N ILE A 6 -41.91 7.12 30.04
CA ILE A 6 -41.21 6.53 28.85
C ILE A 6 -41.00 7.67 27.86
N THR A 7 -39.74 8.09 27.70
CA THR A 7 -39.34 9.02 26.66
C THR A 7 -38.97 8.22 25.42
N THR A 8 -39.80 8.21 24.43
CA THR A 8 -39.58 7.59 23.11
C THR A 8 -38.58 8.47 22.35
N ILE A 9 -37.33 8.02 22.21
CA ILE A 9 -36.33 8.67 21.34
C ILE A 9 -36.62 8.24 19.91
N LEU A 10 -37.19 9.14 19.14
CA LEU A 10 -37.36 9.01 17.69
C LEU A 10 -36.00 9.18 17.02
N ALA A 11 -35.32 8.08 16.66
CA ALA A 11 -34.10 8.11 15.86
C ALA A 11 -34.50 8.51 14.42
N VAL A 12 -34.34 9.79 14.10
CA VAL A 12 -34.39 10.28 12.71
C VAL A 12 -33.12 9.76 12.02
N ALA A 13 -33.28 8.70 11.25
CA ALA A 13 -32.28 8.25 10.31
C ALA A 13 -32.13 9.36 9.24
N LEU A 14 -31.06 10.15 9.32
CA LEU A 14 -30.60 11.03 8.26
C LEU A 14 -30.26 10.18 7.04
N VAL A 15 -31.25 9.99 6.17
CA VAL A 15 -31.02 9.47 4.82
C VAL A 15 -30.21 10.54 4.09
N SER A 16 -28.90 10.41 4.08
CA SER A 16 -28.04 11.20 3.20
C SER A 16 -28.53 10.99 1.76
N PRO A 17 -28.70 12.05 0.96
CA PRO A 17 -29.08 11.89 -0.45
C PRO A 17 -28.04 10.96 -1.09
N ALA A 18 -28.52 9.93 -1.79
CA ALA A 18 -27.68 9.02 -2.56
C ALA A 18 -27.06 9.82 -3.71
N SER A 19 -25.93 10.50 -3.44
CA SER A 19 -25.15 11.12 -4.50
C SER A 19 -24.47 10.01 -5.30
N ALA A 20 -24.49 10.15 -6.63
CA ALA A 20 -23.80 9.26 -7.54
C ALA A 20 -22.30 9.24 -7.20
N ASP A 21 -21.69 8.05 -7.12
CA ASP A 21 -20.27 7.92 -6.82
C ASP A 21 -19.44 8.62 -7.91
N THR A 22 -18.59 9.54 -7.50
CA THR A 22 -17.57 10.16 -8.35
C THR A 22 -16.22 9.47 -8.11
N ILE A 23 -15.28 9.65 -9.05
CA ILE A 23 -13.93 9.10 -8.89
C ILE A 23 -13.23 9.64 -7.63
N ALA A 24 -13.50 10.89 -7.26
CA ALA A 24 -12.98 11.51 -6.03
C ALA A 24 -13.58 10.85 -4.77
N GLU A 25 -14.89 10.56 -4.77
CA GLU A 25 -15.55 9.85 -3.67
C GLU A 25 -15.07 8.39 -3.56
N ALA A 26 -14.84 7.71 -4.70
CA ALA A 26 -14.27 6.37 -4.71
C ALA A 26 -12.86 6.37 -4.08
N MET A 27 -12.00 7.32 -4.46
CA MET A 27 -10.68 7.49 -3.84
C MET A 27 -10.78 7.82 -2.35
N ALA A 28 -11.70 8.70 -1.94
CA ALA A 28 -11.91 9.06 -0.53
C ALA A 28 -12.36 7.86 0.31
N LYS A 29 -13.30 7.05 -0.22
CA LYS A 29 -13.76 5.81 0.43
C LYS A 29 -12.64 4.78 0.54
N ALA A 30 -11.85 4.58 -0.53
CA ALA A 30 -10.69 3.69 -0.52
C ALA A 30 -9.67 4.13 0.54
N TYR A 31 -9.34 5.42 0.60
CA TYR A 31 -8.43 5.96 1.60
C TYR A 31 -8.89 5.73 3.04
N ALA A 32 -10.20 5.81 3.30
CA ALA A 32 -10.76 5.61 4.64
C ALA A 32 -10.87 4.12 5.01
N ASN A 33 -11.28 3.27 4.08
CA ASN A 33 -11.77 1.93 4.40
C ASN A 33 -10.89 0.78 3.92
N ASN A 34 -9.90 1.05 3.03
CA ASN A 34 -9.09 -0.02 2.46
C ASN A 34 -8.29 -0.76 3.54
N PRO A 35 -8.42 -2.11 3.65
CA PRO A 35 -7.73 -2.90 4.66
C PRO A 35 -6.21 -2.87 4.54
N ASP A 36 -5.67 -2.88 3.31
CA ASP A 36 -4.22 -2.91 3.07
C ASP A 36 -3.58 -1.60 3.53
N LEU A 37 -4.25 -0.46 3.29
CA LEU A 37 -3.80 0.84 3.78
C LEU A 37 -3.85 0.92 5.30
N ASN A 38 -4.90 0.38 5.93
CA ASN A 38 -5.01 0.35 7.39
C ASN A 38 -3.97 -0.59 8.01
N ALA A 39 -3.62 -1.71 7.34
CA ALA A 39 -2.51 -2.57 7.73
C ALA A 39 -1.16 -1.84 7.62
N ALA A 40 -0.91 -1.09 6.53
CA ALA A 40 0.29 -0.28 6.37
C ALA A 40 0.42 0.81 7.46
N ARG A 41 -0.68 1.47 7.82
CA ARG A 41 -0.74 2.41 8.95
C ARG A 41 -0.41 1.74 10.29
N ALA A 42 -0.92 0.53 10.52
CA ALA A 42 -0.58 -0.26 11.71
C ALA A 42 0.90 -0.67 11.71
N GLY A 43 1.45 -1.05 10.55
CA GLY A 43 2.87 -1.32 10.36
C GLY A 43 3.75 -0.13 10.73
N LEU A 44 3.39 1.07 10.28
CA LEU A 44 4.12 2.30 10.65
C LEU A 44 4.07 2.54 12.15
N ARG A 45 2.92 2.34 12.82
CA ARG A 45 2.83 2.45 14.29
C ARG A 45 3.77 1.48 15.02
N ALA A 46 3.95 0.26 14.47
CA ALA A 46 4.92 -0.69 15.04
C ALA A 46 6.36 -0.19 14.83
N VAL A 47 6.66 0.46 13.71
CA VAL A 47 7.99 1.07 13.48
C VAL A 47 8.24 2.26 14.41
N ASP A 48 7.23 3.07 14.74
CA ASP A 48 7.35 4.18 15.70
C ASP A 48 7.90 3.70 17.07
N GLU A 49 7.52 2.49 17.51
CA GLU A 49 8.00 1.90 18.77
C GLU A 49 9.50 1.59 18.74
N SER A 50 10.12 1.45 17.57
CA SER A 50 11.57 1.22 17.45
C SER A 50 12.39 2.35 18.08
N VAL A 51 11.88 3.59 18.04
CA VAL A 51 12.53 4.73 18.70
C VAL A 51 12.47 4.60 20.21
N THR A 52 11.35 4.13 20.76
CA THR A 52 11.21 3.85 22.19
C THR A 52 12.16 2.73 22.63
N ILE A 53 12.29 1.68 21.81
CA ILE A 53 13.23 0.58 22.04
C ILE A 53 14.68 1.09 22.00
N ALA A 54 15.06 1.89 20.98
CA ALA A 54 16.41 2.47 20.91
C ALA A 54 16.71 3.38 22.13
N LYS A 55 15.74 4.20 22.55
CA LYS A 55 15.87 5.06 23.74
C LYS A 55 15.99 4.28 25.05
N SER A 56 15.62 3.00 25.07
CA SER A 56 15.77 2.17 26.27
C SER A 56 17.25 1.99 26.68
N GLY A 57 18.19 2.16 25.75
CA GLY A 57 19.64 2.18 26.05
C GLY A 57 20.08 3.30 27.02
N TYR A 58 19.29 4.39 27.10
CA TYR A 58 19.52 5.45 28.10
C TYR A 58 18.92 5.17 29.46
N ARG A 59 18.12 4.10 29.61
CA ARG A 59 17.31 3.85 30.81
C ARG A 59 17.97 2.80 31.69
N PRO A 60 17.77 2.89 33.03
CA PRO A 60 18.26 1.85 33.93
C PRO A 60 17.52 0.51 33.66
N GLN A 61 18.30 -0.56 33.65
CA GLN A 61 17.77 -1.92 33.61
C GLN A 61 17.73 -2.47 35.04
N VAL A 62 16.57 -2.96 35.47
CA VAL A 62 16.35 -3.53 36.78
C VAL A 62 15.95 -5.00 36.61
N SER A 63 16.72 -5.89 37.24
CA SER A 63 16.46 -7.32 37.21
C SER A 63 16.46 -7.91 38.63
N ALA A 64 15.56 -8.86 38.89
CA ALA A 64 15.56 -9.69 40.09
C ALA A 64 15.82 -11.13 39.71
N VAL A 65 16.72 -11.79 40.42
CA VAL A 65 17.09 -13.18 40.18
C VAL A 65 16.99 -13.92 41.50
N ALA A 66 16.34 -15.09 41.52
CA ALA A 66 16.37 -16.03 42.61
C ALA A 66 16.86 -17.38 42.07
N THR A 67 17.82 -17.99 42.80
CA THR A 67 18.37 -19.30 42.44
C THR A 67 18.34 -20.23 43.66
N GLY A 68 17.98 -21.48 43.43
CA GLY A 68 18.14 -22.56 44.39
C GLY A 68 19.06 -23.63 43.80
N THR A 69 20.12 -23.97 44.49
CA THR A 69 21.11 -24.97 44.03
C THR A 69 21.23 -26.05 45.06
N GLN A 70 21.07 -27.30 44.64
CA GLN A 70 21.43 -28.47 45.40
C GLN A 70 22.67 -29.10 44.78
N THR A 71 23.74 -29.19 45.58
CA THR A 71 25.03 -29.78 45.13
C THR A 71 25.32 -31.02 46.00
N ARG A 72 25.50 -32.17 45.37
CA ARG A 72 26.02 -33.36 46.01
C ARG A 72 27.52 -33.43 45.74
N PHE A 73 28.31 -33.45 46.82
CA PHE A 73 29.74 -33.56 46.75
C PHE A 73 30.19 -34.94 47.24
N ASP A 74 30.85 -35.69 46.38
CA ASP A 74 31.46 -36.99 46.69
C ASP A 74 32.96 -36.90 46.39
N SER A 75 33.79 -37.31 47.30
CA SER A 75 35.22 -37.24 47.19
C SER A 75 35.90 -38.41 47.93
N ASP A 76 36.89 -38.98 47.32
CA ASP A 76 37.70 -40.08 47.91
C ASP A 76 38.37 -39.73 49.27
N LEU A 77 38.40 -38.42 49.59
CA LEU A 77 38.91 -37.91 50.88
C LEU A 77 37.86 -37.85 51.99
N GLN A 78 36.57 -38.20 51.68
CA GLN A 78 35.48 -38.16 52.65
C GLN A 78 34.76 -39.51 52.69
N THR A 79 34.41 -39.90 53.91
CA THR A 79 33.75 -41.19 54.14
C THR A 79 32.28 -41.27 53.74
N ARG A 80 31.63 -40.14 53.44
CA ARG A 80 30.23 -40.07 52.96
C ARG A 80 30.02 -38.87 52.09
N PRO A 81 29.17 -38.99 51.01
CA PRO A 81 28.75 -37.85 50.23
C PRO A 81 28.04 -36.80 51.11
N ARG A 82 28.23 -35.51 50.78
CA ARG A 82 27.53 -34.40 51.43
C ARG A 82 26.65 -33.68 50.44
N ASP A 83 25.39 -33.42 50.87
CA ASP A 83 24.45 -32.60 50.11
C ASP A 83 24.46 -31.18 50.69
N PHE A 84 24.60 -30.19 49.82
CA PHE A 84 24.59 -28.74 50.11
C PHE A 84 23.38 -28.12 49.46
N HIS A 85 22.62 -27.30 50.18
CA HIS A 85 21.48 -26.58 49.72
C HIS A 85 21.81 -25.09 49.81
N GLN A 86 21.80 -24.40 48.67
CA GLN A 86 22.06 -22.96 48.57
C GLN A 86 20.90 -22.25 47.92
N GLY A 87 20.44 -21.18 48.53
CA GLY A 87 19.47 -20.24 47.95
C GLY A 87 20.10 -18.86 47.79
N SER A 88 19.85 -18.20 46.67
CA SER A 88 20.18 -16.80 46.56
C SER A 88 19.02 -15.99 45.95
N ALA A 89 18.77 -14.79 46.43
CA ALA A 89 17.85 -13.84 45.85
C ALA A 89 18.52 -12.49 45.80
N GLY A 90 18.47 -11.85 44.64
CA GLY A 90 19.15 -10.55 44.40
C GLY A 90 18.38 -9.62 43.46
N LEU A 91 18.61 -8.35 43.64
CA LEU A 91 18.18 -7.25 42.76
C LEU A 91 19.41 -6.59 42.18
N THR A 92 19.42 -6.38 40.88
CA THR A 92 20.51 -5.67 40.17
C THR A 92 19.92 -4.54 39.35
N ILE A 93 20.50 -3.35 39.47
CA ILE A 93 20.20 -2.17 38.66
C ILE A 93 21.45 -1.83 37.85
N THR A 94 21.33 -1.80 36.53
CA THR A 94 22.45 -1.45 35.62
C THR A 94 22.08 -0.22 34.84
N GLN A 95 22.95 0.80 34.87
CA GLN A 95 22.82 2.03 34.10
C GLN A 95 24.05 2.24 33.24
N GLN A 96 23.82 2.30 31.92
CA GLN A 96 24.85 2.73 30.98
C GLN A 96 24.96 4.27 31.08
N ILE A 97 26.13 4.78 31.44
CA ILE A 97 26.42 6.23 31.55
C ILE A 97 27.00 6.74 30.23
N PHE A 98 27.88 5.96 29.63
CA PHE A 98 28.48 6.27 28.33
C PHE A 98 28.75 4.96 27.57
N ASP A 99 28.37 4.92 26.30
CA ASP A 99 28.46 3.75 25.45
C ASP A 99 29.18 4.01 24.11
N GLY A 100 30.02 5.06 24.07
CA GLY A 100 30.66 5.45 22.82
C GLY A 100 29.68 6.04 21.79
N PHE A 101 28.59 6.68 22.23
CA PHE A 101 27.54 7.25 21.39
C PHE A 101 26.72 6.20 20.60
N GLN A 102 26.80 4.93 20.96
CA GLN A 102 26.05 3.86 20.26
C GLN A 102 24.55 4.09 20.39
N THR A 103 24.03 4.28 21.62
CA THR A 103 22.59 4.56 21.86
C THR A 103 22.14 5.82 21.15
N LEU A 104 22.95 6.90 21.16
CA LEU A 104 22.62 8.14 20.46
C LEU A 104 22.42 7.91 18.96
N ASN A 105 23.34 7.19 18.34
CA ASN A 105 23.28 6.91 16.91
C ASN A 105 22.21 5.88 16.57
N ASP A 106 21.90 4.93 17.47
CA ASP A 106 20.79 4.00 17.32
C ASP A 106 19.42 4.71 17.33
N VAL A 107 19.24 5.66 18.25
CA VAL A 107 18.03 6.50 18.28
C VAL A 107 17.89 7.31 17.00
N ARG A 108 18.98 7.94 16.51
CA ARG A 108 18.94 8.72 15.25
C ARG A 108 18.69 7.83 14.04
N ALA A 109 19.27 6.64 14.00
CA ALA A 109 19.02 5.65 12.95
C ALA A 109 17.55 5.20 12.95
N SER A 110 16.98 4.95 14.13
CA SER A 110 15.57 4.60 14.31
C SER A 110 14.63 5.74 13.91
N GLU A 111 14.94 6.99 14.27
CA GLU A 111 14.18 8.17 13.86
C GLU A 111 14.20 8.34 12.33
N SER A 112 15.37 8.20 11.68
CA SER A 112 15.46 8.22 10.21
C SER A 112 14.70 7.06 9.57
N THR A 113 14.70 5.88 10.20
CA THR A 113 13.90 4.73 9.76
C THR A 113 12.39 5.01 9.84
N VAL A 114 11.92 5.67 10.90
CA VAL A 114 10.51 6.12 11.01
C VAL A 114 10.17 7.10 9.90
N LEU A 115 11.02 8.09 9.60
CA LEU A 115 10.80 9.05 8.51
C LEU A 115 10.75 8.34 7.14
N SER A 116 11.64 7.39 6.87
CA SER A 116 11.62 6.57 5.67
C SER A 116 10.31 5.79 5.52
N ASN A 117 9.82 5.17 6.61
CA ASN A 117 8.56 4.42 6.60
C ASN A 117 7.32 5.33 6.47
N ARG A 118 7.35 6.57 6.94
CA ARG A 118 6.29 7.55 6.69
C ARG A 118 6.16 7.88 5.21
N GLU A 119 7.27 8.10 4.53
CA GLU A 119 7.27 8.33 3.09
C GLU A 119 6.85 7.07 2.31
N SER A 120 7.25 5.88 2.77
CA SER A 120 6.77 4.61 2.22
C SER A 120 5.25 4.45 2.40
N LEU A 121 4.68 4.88 3.53
CA LEU A 121 3.23 4.92 3.73
C LEU A 121 2.56 5.87 2.73
N LYS A 122 3.11 7.05 2.47
CA LYS A 122 2.58 7.97 1.44
C LYS A 122 2.61 7.34 0.05
N ALA A 123 3.67 6.59 -0.30
CA ALA A 123 3.73 5.84 -1.55
C ALA A 123 2.62 4.77 -1.63
N ASN A 124 2.33 4.07 -0.53
CA ASN A 124 1.21 3.12 -0.45
C ASN A 124 -0.14 3.83 -0.58
N GLU A 125 -0.33 4.98 0.04
CA GLU A 125 -1.54 5.80 -0.11
C GLU A 125 -1.77 6.17 -1.58
N ILE A 126 -0.74 6.65 -2.27
CA ILE A 126 -0.78 6.96 -3.71
C ILE A 126 -1.17 5.74 -4.53
N SER A 127 -0.60 4.56 -4.23
CA SER A 127 -0.91 3.31 -4.93
C SER A 127 -2.38 2.91 -4.75
N ILE A 128 -2.92 3.01 -3.54
CA ILE A 128 -4.34 2.70 -3.27
C ILE A 128 -5.29 3.70 -3.95
N LEU A 129 -4.95 4.99 -3.94
CA LEU A 129 -5.73 6.01 -4.66
C LEU A 129 -5.72 5.77 -6.18
N LEU A 130 -4.58 5.38 -6.75
CA LEU A 130 -4.48 5.01 -8.16
C LEU A 130 -5.33 3.76 -8.46
N SER A 131 -5.23 2.72 -7.64
CA SER A 131 -6.03 1.50 -7.79
C SER A 131 -7.54 1.79 -7.70
N ALA A 132 -7.96 2.71 -6.83
CA ALA A 132 -9.35 3.15 -6.76
C ALA A 132 -9.79 3.87 -8.04
N ALA A 133 -8.95 4.76 -8.58
CA ALA A 133 -9.23 5.45 -9.85
C ALA A 133 -9.30 4.46 -11.03
N GLU A 134 -8.42 3.47 -11.06
CA GLU A 134 -8.40 2.40 -12.09
C GLU A 134 -9.63 1.51 -12.02
N SER A 135 -10.02 1.05 -10.82
CA SER A 135 -11.20 0.21 -10.64
C SER A 135 -12.48 0.96 -11.04
N TYR A 136 -12.58 2.24 -10.69
CA TYR A 136 -13.67 3.11 -11.10
C TYR A 136 -13.73 3.23 -12.64
N ALA A 137 -12.61 3.55 -13.29
CA ALA A 137 -12.54 3.71 -14.74
C ALA A 137 -12.85 2.40 -15.49
N ASN A 138 -12.50 1.25 -14.92
CA ASN A 138 -12.84 -0.07 -15.47
C ASN A 138 -14.36 -0.31 -15.48
N ILE A 139 -15.06 0.01 -14.37
CA ILE A 139 -16.53 -0.13 -14.33
C ILE A 139 -17.17 0.78 -15.37
N VAL A 140 -16.74 2.04 -15.51
CA VAL A 140 -17.26 2.97 -16.52
C VAL A 140 -17.11 2.39 -17.93
N ARG A 141 -15.94 1.87 -18.27
CA ARG A 141 -15.69 1.21 -19.56
C ARG A 141 -16.61 0.01 -19.75
N ASP A 142 -16.73 -0.86 -18.76
CA ASP A 142 -17.47 -2.13 -18.89
C ASP A 142 -18.98 -1.87 -18.98
N GLN A 143 -19.51 -0.85 -18.28
CA GLN A 143 -20.87 -0.39 -18.45
C GLN A 143 -21.13 0.12 -19.89
N GLN A 144 -20.19 0.89 -20.46
CA GLN A 144 -20.27 1.34 -21.85
C GLN A 144 -20.25 0.15 -22.82
N VAL A 145 -19.36 -0.81 -22.63
CA VAL A 145 -19.25 -2.01 -23.47
C VAL A 145 -20.53 -2.83 -23.40
N VAL A 146 -21.11 -3.05 -22.22
CA VAL A 146 -22.41 -3.74 -22.08
C VAL A 146 -23.51 -2.98 -22.82
N GLY A 147 -23.55 -1.65 -22.74
CA GLY A 147 -24.47 -0.81 -23.49
C GLY A 147 -24.34 -0.98 -25.01
N ILE A 148 -23.10 -0.92 -25.51
CA ILE A 148 -22.77 -1.11 -26.94
C ILE A 148 -23.20 -2.51 -27.41
N ARG A 149 -22.88 -3.57 -26.64
CA ARG A 149 -23.27 -4.97 -26.97
C ARG A 149 -24.77 -5.17 -26.95
N ARG A 150 -25.51 -4.53 -26.04
CA ARG A 150 -26.99 -4.56 -26.04
C ARG A 150 -27.58 -3.90 -27.28
N GLN A 151 -27.03 -2.75 -27.71
CA GLN A 151 -27.46 -2.08 -28.94
C GLN A 151 -27.17 -2.95 -30.18
N ASN A 152 -25.99 -3.58 -30.23
CA ASN A 152 -25.65 -4.50 -31.32
C ASN A 152 -26.60 -5.72 -31.37
N LEU A 153 -26.93 -6.30 -30.21
CA LEU A 153 -27.89 -7.40 -30.13
C LEU A 153 -29.27 -7.00 -30.65
N ALA A 154 -29.73 -5.78 -30.32
CA ALA A 154 -30.98 -5.27 -30.85
C ALA A 154 -30.96 -5.09 -32.37
N PHE A 155 -29.85 -4.53 -32.92
CA PHE A 155 -29.65 -4.41 -34.35
C PHE A 155 -29.70 -5.75 -35.07
N LEU A 156 -28.99 -6.76 -34.56
CA LEU A 156 -28.95 -8.09 -35.17
C LEU A 156 -30.29 -8.84 -35.11
N LYS A 157 -31.12 -8.61 -34.07
CA LYS A 157 -32.49 -9.10 -34.03
C LYS A 157 -33.34 -8.52 -35.14
N GLU A 158 -33.21 -7.24 -35.42
CA GLU A 158 -33.95 -6.61 -36.54
C GLU A 158 -33.43 -7.08 -37.89
N GLN A 159 -32.10 -7.32 -38.05
CA GLN A 159 -31.55 -7.88 -39.26
C GLN A 159 -32.05 -9.32 -39.54
N LEU A 160 -32.12 -10.17 -38.51
CA LEU A 160 -32.69 -11.53 -38.64
C LEU A 160 -34.17 -11.47 -39.04
N LYS A 161 -34.97 -10.58 -38.42
CA LYS A 161 -36.36 -10.37 -38.78
C LYS A 161 -36.51 -9.93 -40.24
N ALA A 162 -35.67 -9.01 -40.71
CA ALA A 162 -35.67 -8.53 -42.08
C ALA A 162 -35.25 -9.65 -43.08
N ALA A 163 -34.23 -10.49 -42.71
CA ALA A 163 -33.81 -11.62 -43.54
C ALA A 163 -34.93 -12.68 -43.68
N ASN A 164 -35.63 -13.00 -42.61
CA ASN A 164 -36.77 -13.91 -42.63
C ASN A 164 -37.93 -13.36 -43.50
N ALA A 165 -38.27 -12.08 -43.39
CA ALA A 165 -39.31 -11.47 -44.20
C ALA A 165 -38.98 -11.52 -45.70
N ARG A 166 -37.73 -11.26 -46.10
CA ARG A 166 -37.29 -11.37 -47.50
C ARG A 166 -37.28 -12.82 -48.02
N LEU A 167 -36.89 -13.77 -47.19
CA LEU A 167 -36.99 -15.17 -47.54
C LEU A 167 -38.44 -15.59 -47.85
N THR A 168 -39.41 -15.09 -47.04
CA THR A 168 -40.82 -15.42 -47.21
C THR A 168 -41.40 -14.89 -48.52
N VAL A 169 -40.93 -13.74 -49.00
CA VAL A 169 -41.40 -13.16 -50.29
C VAL A 169 -40.50 -13.57 -51.49
N GLY A 170 -39.51 -14.46 -51.26
CA GLY A 170 -38.62 -14.96 -52.33
C GLY A 170 -37.49 -14.04 -52.74
N GLU A 171 -37.24 -12.93 -52.02
CA GLU A 171 -36.17 -11.94 -52.28
C GLU A 171 -34.89 -12.22 -51.48
N GLY A 172 -34.86 -13.23 -50.61
CA GLY A 172 -33.72 -13.62 -49.78
C GLY A 172 -33.42 -15.12 -49.89
N THR A 173 -32.24 -15.48 -49.40
CA THR A 173 -31.77 -16.86 -49.37
C THR A 173 -31.80 -17.45 -47.94
N ARG A 174 -31.85 -18.78 -47.81
CA ARG A 174 -31.66 -19.47 -46.52
C ARG A 174 -30.30 -19.19 -45.93
N THR A 175 -29.30 -18.95 -46.74
CA THR A 175 -27.94 -18.58 -46.31
C THR A 175 -27.94 -17.26 -45.57
N ASP A 176 -28.67 -16.23 -46.06
CA ASP A 176 -28.80 -14.93 -45.40
C ASP A 176 -29.39 -15.06 -43.98
N VAL A 177 -30.43 -15.91 -43.85
CA VAL A 177 -31.09 -16.15 -42.54
C VAL A 177 -30.09 -16.88 -41.62
N SER A 178 -29.41 -17.92 -42.07
CA SER A 178 -28.44 -18.69 -41.26
C SER A 178 -27.27 -17.84 -40.82
N GLN A 179 -26.76 -16.91 -41.64
CA GLN A 179 -25.72 -15.94 -41.27
C GLN A 179 -26.21 -14.98 -40.18
N ALA A 180 -27.41 -14.41 -40.32
CA ALA A 180 -27.99 -13.53 -39.34
C ALA A 180 -28.26 -14.26 -38.00
N GLU A 181 -28.67 -15.52 -38.02
CA GLU A 181 -28.83 -16.37 -36.84
C GLU A 181 -27.49 -16.66 -36.14
N ALA A 182 -26.44 -16.95 -36.89
CA ALA A 182 -25.10 -17.19 -36.37
C ALA A 182 -24.54 -15.94 -35.67
N GLU A 183 -24.66 -14.77 -36.33
CA GLU A 183 -24.22 -13.50 -35.75
C GLU A 183 -25.04 -13.11 -34.49
N LEU A 184 -26.35 -13.36 -34.51
CA LEU A 184 -27.19 -13.14 -33.34
C LEU A 184 -26.80 -14.04 -32.15
N ALA A 185 -26.47 -15.31 -32.41
CA ALA A 185 -26.02 -16.26 -31.40
C ALA A 185 -24.66 -15.84 -30.83
N SER A 186 -23.71 -15.44 -31.69
CA SER A 186 -22.41 -14.87 -31.31
C SER A 186 -22.58 -13.62 -30.44
N ALA A 187 -23.44 -12.68 -30.84
CA ALA A 187 -23.70 -11.46 -30.09
C ALA A 187 -24.32 -11.72 -28.69
N LYS A 188 -25.16 -12.75 -28.55
CA LYS A 188 -25.68 -13.17 -27.23
C LYS A 188 -24.53 -13.66 -26.32
N ALA A 189 -23.63 -14.48 -26.84
CA ALA A 189 -22.47 -14.98 -26.10
C ALA A 189 -21.53 -13.83 -25.68
N LEU A 190 -21.23 -12.91 -26.59
CA LEU A 190 -20.38 -11.75 -26.32
C LEU A 190 -21.00 -10.77 -25.32
N LEU A 191 -22.33 -10.60 -25.34
CA LEU A 191 -23.02 -9.82 -24.32
C LEU A 191 -22.93 -10.49 -22.94
N ALA A 192 -23.10 -11.80 -22.85
CA ALA A 192 -22.97 -12.54 -21.60
C ALA A 192 -21.55 -12.39 -21.02
N THR A 193 -20.52 -12.47 -21.88
CA THR A 193 -19.12 -12.20 -21.48
C THR A 193 -18.92 -10.77 -20.97
N ALA A 194 -19.47 -9.78 -21.67
CA ALA A 194 -19.37 -8.37 -21.23
C ALA A 194 -20.06 -8.12 -19.88
N VAL A 195 -21.22 -8.74 -19.63
CA VAL A 195 -21.91 -8.66 -18.33
C VAL A 195 -21.08 -9.33 -17.22
N SER A 196 -20.47 -10.47 -17.52
CA SER A 196 -19.55 -11.15 -16.58
C SER A 196 -18.36 -10.28 -16.25
N GLN A 197 -17.72 -9.63 -17.25
CA GLN A 197 -16.61 -8.71 -17.06
C GLN A 197 -16.99 -7.50 -16.18
N LEU A 198 -18.17 -6.93 -16.41
CA LEU A 198 -18.67 -5.84 -15.56
C LEU A 198 -18.79 -6.28 -14.09
N LYS A 199 -19.37 -7.45 -13.84
CA LYS A 199 -19.46 -7.98 -12.46
C LYS A 199 -18.11 -8.24 -11.82
N GLN A 200 -17.11 -8.68 -12.59
CA GLN A 200 -15.72 -8.83 -12.08
C GLN A 200 -15.15 -7.47 -11.72
N SER A 201 -15.32 -6.45 -12.55
CA SER A 201 -14.86 -5.09 -12.24
C SER A 201 -15.58 -4.48 -11.03
N GLU A 202 -16.87 -4.75 -10.85
CA GLU A 202 -17.61 -4.38 -9.64
C GLU A 202 -17.07 -5.07 -8.39
N ALA A 203 -16.70 -6.34 -8.46
CA ALA A 203 -16.11 -7.08 -7.35
C ALA A 203 -14.72 -6.51 -6.96
N VAL A 204 -13.86 -6.21 -7.96
CA VAL A 204 -12.56 -5.55 -7.72
C VAL A 204 -12.74 -4.17 -7.09
N TYR A 205 -13.73 -3.39 -7.54
CA TYR A 205 -14.04 -2.10 -6.94
C TYR A 205 -14.46 -2.25 -5.48
N VAL A 206 -15.31 -3.21 -5.15
CA VAL A 206 -15.70 -3.49 -3.75
C VAL A 206 -14.49 -3.84 -2.89
N GLN A 207 -13.56 -4.64 -3.41
CA GLN A 207 -12.32 -5.00 -2.70
C GLN A 207 -11.46 -3.77 -2.39
N ILE A 208 -11.30 -2.85 -3.36
CA ILE A 208 -10.41 -1.69 -3.22
C ILE A 208 -11.06 -0.56 -2.43
N VAL A 209 -12.35 -0.25 -2.76
CA VAL A 209 -13.06 0.92 -2.23
C VAL A 209 -13.83 0.61 -0.94
N GLY A 210 -14.13 -0.68 -0.69
CA GLY A 210 -14.81 -1.12 0.53
C GLY A 210 -16.33 -0.96 0.50
N GLY A 211 -16.94 -0.73 -0.68
CA GLY A 211 -18.39 -0.58 -0.82
C GLY A 211 -18.87 -0.83 -2.24
N ALA A 212 -20.13 -1.23 -2.41
CA ALA A 212 -20.74 -1.43 -3.73
C ALA A 212 -20.78 -0.13 -4.54
N PRO A 213 -20.52 -0.17 -5.87
CA PRO A 213 -20.62 0.99 -6.73
C PRO A 213 -22.06 1.48 -6.83
N ARG A 214 -22.30 2.80 -6.70
CA ARG A 214 -23.63 3.40 -6.77
C ARG A 214 -23.64 4.44 -7.88
N ASP A 215 -24.51 4.26 -8.87
CA ASP A 215 -24.75 5.21 -9.97
C ASP A 215 -23.49 5.85 -10.54
N ILE A 216 -22.53 5.00 -10.98
CA ILE A 216 -21.21 5.41 -11.46
C ILE A 216 -21.36 6.24 -12.74
N LYS A 217 -20.79 7.44 -12.72
CA LYS A 217 -20.75 8.36 -13.86
C LYS A 217 -19.42 8.30 -14.60
N ALA A 218 -19.43 8.69 -15.88
CA ALA A 218 -18.19 8.83 -16.64
C ALA A 218 -17.27 9.86 -15.96
N ALA A 219 -16.01 9.47 -15.72
CA ALA A 219 -15.00 10.34 -15.15
C ALA A 219 -14.15 10.97 -16.26
N PRO A 220 -13.93 12.29 -16.24
CA PRO A 220 -12.94 12.91 -17.10
C PRO A 220 -11.52 12.56 -16.59
N PRO A 221 -10.49 12.64 -17.45
CA PRO A 221 -9.10 12.61 -17.01
C PRO A 221 -8.83 13.68 -15.94
N ALA A 222 -7.86 13.41 -15.07
CA ALA A 222 -7.47 14.33 -14.02
C ALA A 222 -7.05 15.69 -14.62
N LYS A 223 -7.45 16.77 -13.94
CA LYS A 223 -7.10 18.15 -14.36
C LYS A 223 -6.22 18.85 -13.33
N THR A 224 -6.45 18.60 -12.05
CA THR A 224 -5.73 19.24 -10.95
C THR A 224 -4.33 18.66 -10.82
N GLY A 225 -3.31 19.52 -10.78
CA GLY A 225 -1.93 19.09 -10.58
C GLY A 225 -1.24 18.54 -11.85
N MET A 226 -1.89 18.59 -13.02
CA MET A 226 -1.32 18.07 -14.27
C MET A 226 -0.20 18.98 -14.79
N PRO A 227 0.99 18.43 -15.13
CA PRO A 227 2.09 19.18 -15.73
C PRO A 227 1.75 19.57 -17.17
N ARG A 228 2.33 20.67 -17.65
CA ARG A 228 2.16 21.12 -19.03
C ARG A 228 3.15 20.47 -19.99
N THR A 229 4.35 20.11 -19.50
CA THR A 229 5.42 19.51 -20.28
C THR A 229 6.00 18.29 -19.59
N LEU A 230 6.65 17.42 -20.37
CA LEU A 230 7.34 16.24 -19.84
C LEU A 230 8.43 16.63 -18.83
N ASP A 231 9.22 17.68 -19.13
CA ASP A 231 10.30 18.13 -18.25
C ASP A 231 9.78 18.59 -16.89
N GLN A 232 8.62 19.27 -16.87
CA GLN A 232 7.96 19.66 -15.61
C GLN A 232 7.50 18.42 -14.83
N ALA A 233 6.99 17.39 -15.51
CA ALA A 233 6.59 16.14 -14.88
C ALA A 233 7.78 15.42 -14.25
N VAL A 234 8.88 15.29 -14.99
CA VAL A 234 10.11 14.65 -14.51
C VAL A 234 10.71 15.42 -13.33
N ALA A 235 10.82 16.75 -13.44
CA ALA A 235 11.34 17.59 -12.35
C ALA A 235 10.50 17.47 -11.08
N ALA A 236 9.15 17.45 -11.20
CA ALA A 236 8.26 17.24 -10.06
C ALA A 236 8.43 15.84 -9.46
N GLY A 237 8.47 14.79 -10.28
CA GLY A 237 8.67 13.41 -9.83
C GLY A 237 10.00 13.21 -9.09
N LEU A 238 11.09 13.77 -9.62
CA LEU A 238 12.40 13.65 -8.97
C LEU A 238 12.51 14.44 -7.65
N ARG A 239 11.68 15.48 -7.47
CA ARG A 239 11.66 16.30 -6.25
C ARG A 239 10.71 15.76 -5.19
N ASP A 240 9.49 15.40 -5.58
CA ASP A 240 8.36 15.22 -4.65
C ASP A 240 7.93 13.74 -4.47
N ASN A 241 8.52 12.80 -5.24
CA ASN A 241 8.11 11.40 -5.15
C ASN A 241 8.51 10.80 -3.80
N PRO A 242 7.56 10.24 -3.02
CA PRO A 242 7.81 9.71 -1.68
C PRO A 242 8.82 8.55 -1.66
N GLN A 243 8.95 7.77 -2.74
CA GLN A 243 9.92 6.66 -2.80
C GLN A 243 11.37 7.17 -2.79
N ILE A 244 11.64 8.29 -3.46
CA ILE A 244 12.97 8.91 -3.44
C ILE A 244 13.27 9.46 -2.05
N ILE A 245 12.30 10.15 -1.44
CA ILE A 245 12.46 10.73 -0.10
C ILE A 245 12.66 9.61 0.94
N ALA A 246 11.90 8.52 0.84
CA ALA A 246 12.08 7.34 1.70
C ALA A 246 13.48 6.73 1.57
N ALA A 247 14.00 6.62 0.34
CA ALA A 247 15.35 6.11 0.10
C ALA A 247 16.44 7.04 0.67
N LEU A 248 16.25 8.37 0.60
CA LEU A 248 17.18 9.34 1.22
C LEU A 248 17.22 9.17 2.75
N TYR A 249 16.06 9.04 3.42
CA TYR A 249 16.05 8.75 4.85
C TYR A 249 16.66 7.39 5.21
N ALA A 250 16.58 6.40 4.30
CA ALA A 250 17.27 5.12 4.50
C ALA A 250 18.80 5.28 4.44
N VAL A 251 19.33 6.18 3.60
CA VAL A 251 20.76 6.55 3.58
C VAL A 251 21.16 7.21 4.90
N ASP A 252 20.34 8.15 5.41
CA ASP A 252 20.62 8.79 6.70
C ASP A 252 20.66 7.76 7.84
N ALA A 253 19.70 6.82 7.87
CA ALA A 253 19.68 5.73 8.85
C ALA A 253 20.94 4.86 8.76
N ALA A 254 21.39 4.51 7.55
CA ALA A 254 22.61 3.75 7.35
C ALA A 254 23.86 4.54 7.78
N GLY A 255 23.91 5.85 7.55
CA GLY A 255 24.97 6.74 8.02
C GLY A 255 25.07 6.77 9.56
N TYR A 256 23.94 6.80 10.26
CA TYR A 256 23.93 6.69 11.73
C TYR A 256 24.35 5.30 12.22
N ARG A 257 24.03 4.21 11.50
CA ARG A 257 24.51 2.87 11.81
C ARG A 257 26.03 2.72 11.65
N VAL A 258 26.65 3.44 10.69
CA VAL A 258 28.12 3.53 10.61
C VAL A 258 28.67 4.14 11.90
N LYS A 259 28.15 5.28 12.34
CA LYS A 259 28.58 5.94 13.59
C LYS A 259 28.32 5.08 14.83
N GLN A 260 27.25 4.32 14.85
CA GLN A 260 26.96 3.32 15.90
C GLN A 260 28.04 2.23 15.92
N ALA A 261 28.44 1.70 14.76
CA ALA A 261 29.52 0.72 14.66
C ALA A 261 30.89 1.31 15.07
N GLU A 262 31.18 2.56 14.70
CA GLU A 262 32.39 3.28 15.16
C GLU A 262 32.39 3.46 16.69
N GLY A 263 31.22 3.62 17.30
CA GLY A 263 31.03 3.72 18.74
C GLY A 263 31.50 2.49 19.53
N THR A 264 31.51 1.31 18.93
CA THR A 264 32.01 0.08 19.59
C THR A 264 33.52 0.11 19.86
N MET A 265 34.25 1.01 19.21
CA MET A 265 35.71 1.21 19.41
C MET A 265 35.97 2.25 20.50
N LEU A 266 34.98 2.94 21.03
CA LEU A 266 35.11 3.95 22.06
C LEU A 266 34.92 3.34 23.46
N PRO A 267 35.46 4.01 24.53
CA PRO A 267 35.24 3.57 25.89
C PRO A 267 33.77 3.45 26.26
N GLY A 268 33.42 2.57 27.20
CA GLY A 268 32.10 2.45 27.82
C GLY A 268 32.18 2.63 29.32
N VAL A 269 31.21 3.29 29.92
CA VAL A 269 31.07 3.50 31.38
C VAL A 269 29.70 2.98 31.83
N THR A 270 29.71 2.04 32.75
CA THR A 270 28.50 1.44 33.34
C THR A 270 28.53 1.56 34.85
N ILE A 271 27.42 1.91 35.48
CA ILE A 271 27.21 1.83 36.91
C ILE A 271 26.24 0.69 37.18
N GLN A 272 26.63 -0.19 38.11
CA GLN A 272 25.83 -1.31 38.56
C GLN A 272 25.67 -1.27 40.08
N GLY A 273 24.41 -1.23 40.56
CA GLY A 273 24.05 -1.47 41.96
C GLY A 273 23.46 -2.86 42.12
N SER A 274 23.89 -3.59 43.14
CA SER A 274 23.29 -4.89 43.46
C SER A 274 23.08 -5.05 44.94
N VAL A 275 21.98 -5.74 45.31
CA VAL A 275 21.70 -6.25 46.66
C VAL A 275 21.35 -7.70 46.51
N SER A 276 22.00 -8.56 47.27
CA SER A 276 21.71 -10.00 47.27
C SER A 276 21.69 -10.58 48.67
N ARG A 277 20.80 -11.55 48.88
CA ARG A 277 20.75 -12.40 50.07
C ARG A 277 21.06 -13.83 49.67
N ASN A 278 22.03 -14.41 50.33
CA ASN A 278 22.40 -15.81 50.15
C ASN A 278 22.09 -16.57 51.43
N THR A 279 21.48 -17.75 51.32
CA THR A 279 21.10 -18.64 52.42
C THR A 279 21.55 -20.07 52.14
N GLY A 280 21.84 -20.84 53.16
CA GLY A 280 22.13 -22.25 53.03
C GLY A 280 23.59 -22.64 53.27
N ASP A 281 23.87 -23.93 53.12
CA ASP A 281 25.14 -24.56 53.49
C ASP A 281 26.14 -24.50 52.32
N SER A 282 27.43 -24.22 52.67
CA SER A 282 28.56 -24.27 51.75
C SER A 282 29.66 -25.18 52.29
N PHE A 283 30.43 -25.76 51.40
CA PHE A 283 31.55 -26.67 51.78
C PHE A 283 32.53 -25.99 52.75
N ASN A 284 32.77 -24.68 52.58
CA ASN A 284 33.74 -23.92 53.35
C ASN A 284 33.15 -23.12 54.54
N ASN A 285 31.86 -22.87 54.52
CA ASN A 285 31.17 -22.08 55.57
C ASN A 285 29.88 -22.81 55.91
N GLY A 286 29.81 -23.52 57.05
CA GLY A 286 28.58 -24.11 57.54
C GLY A 286 27.53 -23.03 57.68
N GLY A 287 26.36 -23.20 57.06
CA GLY A 287 25.11 -22.46 57.10
C GLY A 287 25.18 -20.99 57.56
N VAL A 288 25.62 -20.08 56.71
CA VAL A 288 25.63 -18.64 57.00
C VAL A 288 24.75 -17.88 56.05
N ASP A 289 23.68 -17.32 56.57
CA ASP A 289 22.87 -16.34 55.88
C ASP A 289 23.63 -15.00 55.80
N ASN A 290 23.83 -14.49 54.60
CA ASN A 290 24.43 -13.17 54.45
C ASN A 290 23.60 -12.29 53.49
N THR A 291 23.65 -11.00 53.76
CA THR A 291 23.13 -9.97 52.85
C THR A 291 24.27 -9.06 52.44
N SER A 292 24.46 -8.90 51.15
CA SER A 292 25.52 -8.04 50.60
C SER A 292 24.90 -6.97 49.65
N GLY A 293 25.46 -5.77 49.69
CA GLY A 293 25.13 -4.67 48.76
C GLY A 293 26.40 -4.07 48.18
N SER A 294 26.38 -3.82 46.90
CA SER A 294 27.52 -3.20 46.22
C SER A 294 27.07 -2.19 45.17
N ILE A 295 27.90 -1.17 44.97
CA ILE A 295 27.79 -0.25 43.84
C ILE A 295 29.14 -0.28 43.13
N THR A 296 29.13 -0.62 41.85
CA THR A 296 30.33 -0.77 41.01
C THR A 296 30.20 0.15 39.80
N ALA A 297 31.22 1.03 39.64
CA ALA A 297 31.43 1.78 38.39
C ALA A 297 32.50 1.04 37.58
N ARG A 298 32.19 0.75 36.33
CA ARG A 298 33.12 0.05 35.40
C ARG A 298 33.37 0.93 34.20
N LEU A 299 34.65 1.23 33.96
CA LEU A 299 35.16 1.78 32.70
C LEU A 299 35.78 0.62 31.90
N GLN A 300 35.30 0.43 30.69
CA GLN A 300 35.85 -0.53 29.75
C GLN A 300 36.36 0.20 28.50
N VAL A 301 37.65 0.07 28.23
CA VAL A 301 38.32 0.65 27.07
C VAL A 301 38.75 -0.50 26.15
N PRO A 302 38.09 -0.67 24.98
CA PRO A 302 38.52 -1.69 24.03
C PRO A 302 39.82 -1.23 23.37
N ILE A 303 40.93 -2.02 23.51
CA ILE A 303 42.21 -1.72 22.90
C ILE A 303 42.39 -2.49 21.61
N TYR A 304 42.08 -3.77 21.60
CA TYR A 304 42.11 -4.64 20.42
C TYR A 304 41.16 -5.82 20.60
N GLN A 305 40.30 -6.04 19.63
CA GLN A 305 39.26 -7.08 19.67
C GLN A 305 39.43 -8.10 18.51
N GLY A 306 40.66 -8.43 18.17
CA GLY A 306 40.96 -9.37 17.09
C GLY A 306 40.69 -8.84 15.67
N GLY A 307 40.45 -7.51 15.52
CA GLY A 307 40.16 -6.86 14.22
C GLY A 307 38.72 -6.96 13.74
N ALA A 308 37.81 -7.59 14.53
CA ALA A 308 36.41 -7.71 14.19
C ALA A 308 35.72 -6.34 14.10
N GLU A 309 36.05 -5.41 14.99
CA GLU A 309 35.57 -4.04 15.07
C GLU A 309 35.82 -3.26 13.76
N TYR A 310 37.02 -3.37 13.20
CA TYR A 310 37.36 -2.76 11.90
C TYR A 310 36.55 -3.37 10.76
N GLY A 311 36.32 -4.69 10.79
CA GLY A 311 35.50 -5.40 9.85
C GLY A 311 34.05 -4.92 9.89
N GLN A 312 33.45 -4.76 11.09
CA GLN A 312 32.07 -4.28 11.31
C GLN A 312 31.91 -2.86 10.80
N VAL A 313 32.86 -1.95 11.09
CA VAL A 313 32.81 -0.58 10.59
C VAL A 313 32.87 -0.54 9.06
N ARG A 314 33.79 -1.30 8.44
CA ARG A 314 33.86 -1.40 6.97
C ARG A 314 32.57 -1.96 6.39
N GLN A 315 32.01 -3.02 6.98
CA GLN A 315 30.73 -3.58 6.54
C GLN A 315 29.59 -2.55 6.63
N ALA A 316 29.54 -1.76 7.71
CA ALA A 316 28.52 -0.70 7.85
C ALA A 316 28.70 0.39 6.79
N LYS A 317 29.95 0.78 6.46
CA LYS A 317 30.27 1.74 5.39
C LYS A 317 29.84 1.24 4.02
N GLU A 318 30.11 -0.03 3.69
CA GLU A 318 29.66 -0.63 2.43
C GLU A 318 28.13 -0.69 2.33
N ARG A 319 27.44 -1.00 3.43
CA ARG A 319 25.97 -0.95 3.48
C ARG A 319 25.44 0.47 3.27
N ALA A 320 26.08 1.49 3.82
CA ALA A 320 25.70 2.88 3.58
C ALA A 320 25.95 3.27 2.12
N GLY A 321 27.05 2.84 1.51
CA GLY A 321 27.32 2.98 0.08
C GLY A 321 26.26 2.29 -0.78
N GLN A 322 25.86 1.06 -0.43
CA GLN A 322 24.78 0.35 -1.11
C GLN A 322 23.45 1.13 -1.08
N GLN A 323 23.08 1.71 0.07
CA GLN A 323 21.86 2.53 0.18
C GLN A 323 21.96 3.80 -0.68
N SER A 324 23.13 4.43 -0.76
CA SER A 324 23.34 5.59 -1.62
C SER A 324 23.13 5.26 -3.10
N ILE A 325 23.67 4.14 -3.56
CA ILE A 325 23.47 3.65 -4.94
C ILE A 325 22.00 3.29 -5.19
N ALA A 326 21.32 2.74 -4.17
CA ALA A 326 19.88 2.44 -4.27
C ALA A 326 19.03 3.70 -4.52
N VAL A 327 19.42 4.87 -3.99
CA VAL A 327 18.73 6.15 -4.29
C VAL A 327 18.81 6.46 -5.79
N ASP A 328 19.96 6.26 -6.43
CA ASP A 328 20.11 6.53 -7.86
C ASP A 328 19.24 5.57 -8.69
N SER A 329 19.16 4.29 -8.29
CA SER A 329 18.24 3.33 -8.92
C SER A 329 16.78 3.78 -8.81
N VAL A 330 16.34 4.22 -7.62
CA VAL A 330 14.97 4.71 -7.40
C VAL A 330 14.69 5.96 -8.24
N ARG A 331 15.65 6.88 -8.36
CA ARG A 331 15.51 8.08 -9.23
C ARG A 331 15.31 7.73 -10.69
N LEU A 332 16.09 6.77 -11.20
CA LEU A 332 15.95 6.29 -12.59
C LEU A 332 14.60 5.59 -12.80
N ASP A 333 14.13 4.80 -11.83
CA ASP A 333 12.81 4.15 -11.91
C ASP A 333 11.66 5.16 -11.89
N VAL A 334 11.73 6.17 -11.04
CA VAL A 334 10.75 7.27 -11.03
C VAL A 334 10.76 8.02 -12.36
N GLN A 335 11.94 8.38 -12.86
CA GLN A 335 12.07 9.06 -14.16
C GLN A 335 11.46 8.23 -15.29
N LYS A 336 11.80 6.93 -15.37
CA LYS A 336 11.23 5.99 -16.36
C LYS A 336 9.71 5.94 -16.25
N THR A 337 9.17 5.84 -15.02
CA THR A 337 7.73 5.73 -14.77
C THR A 337 6.98 7.00 -15.16
N VAL A 338 7.54 8.18 -14.86
CA VAL A 338 6.97 9.47 -15.26
C VAL A 338 6.93 9.60 -16.78
N VAL A 339 8.05 9.30 -17.47
CA VAL A 339 8.14 9.36 -18.93
C VAL A 339 7.12 8.42 -19.57
N SER A 340 7.03 7.18 -19.05
CA SER A 340 6.07 6.19 -19.56
C SER A 340 4.61 6.63 -19.35
N ALA A 341 4.26 7.14 -18.16
CA ALA A 341 2.91 7.61 -17.87
C ALA A 341 2.51 8.82 -18.73
N TYR A 342 3.45 9.76 -18.95
CA TYR A 342 3.22 10.91 -19.82
C TYR A 342 2.98 10.48 -21.27
N ALA A 343 3.82 9.59 -21.81
CA ALA A 343 3.66 9.06 -23.16
C ALA A 343 2.33 8.28 -23.33
N GLN A 344 1.93 7.49 -22.32
CA GLN A 344 0.64 6.79 -22.33
C GLN A 344 -0.55 7.74 -22.34
N LEU A 345 -0.47 8.86 -21.63
CA LEU A 345 -1.52 9.88 -21.63
C LEU A 345 -1.66 10.54 -23.00
N ASP A 346 -0.55 10.90 -23.64
CA ASP A 346 -0.56 11.51 -24.97
C ASP A 346 -1.07 10.52 -26.02
N ALA A 347 -0.63 9.27 -25.97
CA ALA A 347 -1.13 8.20 -26.85
C ALA A 347 -2.65 7.98 -26.66
N ALA A 348 -3.14 7.97 -25.42
CA ALA A 348 -4.57 7.80 -25.14
C ALA A 348 -5.40 8.98 -25.67
N ARG A 349 -4.91 10.22 -25.57
CA ARG A 349 -5.56 11.41 -26.15
C ARG A 349 -5.65 11.35 -27.67
N ALA A 350 -4.54 10.99 -28.33
CA ALA A 350 -4.51 10.79 -29.77
C ALA A 350 -5.47 9.69 -30.23
N SER A 351 -5.49 8.55 -29.50
CA SER A 351 -6.39 7.43 -29.77
C SER A 351 -7.87 7.81 -29.63
N ILE A 352 -8.23 8.65 -28.65
CA ILE A 352 -9.62 9.14 -28.51
C ILE A 352 -10.03 9.93 -29.76
N THR A 353 -9.17 10.80 -30.28
CA THR A 353 -9.44 11.60 -31.47
C THR A 353 -9.60 10.70 -32.70
N ALA A 354 -8.65 9.77 -32.91
CA ALA A 354 -8.69 8.83 -34.03
C ALA A 354 -9.93 7.91 -33.99
N ASN A 355 -10.28 7.36 -32.80
CA ASN A 355 -11.43 6.48 -32.66
C ASN A 355 -12.76 7.22 -32.89
N LYS A 356 -12.88 8.50 -32.54
CA LYS A 356 -14.06 9.32 -32.85
C LYS A 356 -14.23 9.46 -34.38
N GLU A 357 -13.15 9.72 -35.10
CA GLU A 357 -13.16 9.79 -36.57
C GLU A 357 -13.49 8.43 -37.19
N GLN A 358 -12.91 7.35 -36.65
CA GLN A 358 -13.24 6.00 -37.08
C GLN A 358 -14.72 5.66 -36.90
N ILE A 359 -15.32 6.02 -35.76
CA ILE A 359 -16.76 5.83 -35.51
C ILE A 359 -17.60 6.61 -36.52
N ARG A 360 -17.23 7.87 -36.82
CA ARG A 360 -17.93 8.68 -37.81
C ARG A 360 -17.89 8.03 -39.19
N ALA A 361 -16.72 7.61 -39.64
CA ALA A 361 -16.54 6.98 -40.95
C ALA A 361 -17.27 5.61 -41.03
N ALA A 362 -17.13 4.78 -39.98
CA ALA A 362 -17.77 3.47 -39.93
C ALA A 362 -19.31 3.57 -39.94
N ASN A 363 -19.90 4.54 -39.20
CA ASN A 363 -21.34 4.77 -39.22
C ASN A 363 -21.82 5.23 -40.62
N GLN A 364 -21.05 6.08 -41.31
CA GLN A 364 -21.35 6.52 -42.66
C GLN A 364 -21.28 5.36 -43.66
N ALA A 365 -20.25 4.51 -43.54
CA ALA A 365 -20.12 3.31 -44.36
C ALA A 365 -21.29 2.33 -44.14
N LEU A 366 -21.64 2.07 -42.87
CA LEU A 366 -22.78 1.23 -42.52
C LEU A 366 -24.09 1.76 -43.14
N ALA A 367 -24.33 3.08 -43.04
CA ALA A 367 -25.53 3.69 -43.64
C ALA A 367 -25.53 3.52 -45.16
N GLY A 368 -24.40 3.72 -45.85
CA GLY A 368 -24.27 3.49 -47.29
C GLY A 368 -24.53 2.03 -47.69
N VAL A 369 -23.90 1.09 -47.00
CA VAL A 369 -24.08 -0.35 -47.26
C VAL A 369 -25.54 -0.81 -47.04
N ILE A 370 -26.24 -0.25 -46.06
CA ILE A 370 -27.67 -0.50 -45.83
C ILE A 370 -28.52 -0.03 -47.02
N GLU A 371 -28.25 1.18 -47.58
CA GLU A 371 -29.00 1.68 -48.76
C GLU A 371 -28.65 0.90 -50.03
N GLU A 372 -27.37 0.60 -50.28
CA GLU A 372 -26.91 -0.23 -51.40
C GLU A 372 -27.54 -1.65 -51.37
N ARG A 373 -27.73 -2.22 -50.18
CA ARG A 373 -28.38 -3.50 -50.00
C ARG A 373 -29.86 -3.42 -50.33
N LYS A 374 -30.56 -2.34 -50.07
CA LYS A 374 -31.99 -2.16 -50.40
C LYS A 374 -32.23 -2.25 -51.92
N VAL A 375 -31.25 -1.84 -52.74
CA VAL A 375 -31.31 -1.89 -54.21
C VAL A 375 -30.57 -3.12 -54.79
N GLY A 376 -30.20 -4.09 -53.94
CA GLY A 376 -29.62 -5.36 -54.36
C GLY A 376 -28.12 -5.32 -54.72
N GLN A 377 -27.43 -4.21 -54.47
CA GLN A 377 -25.99 -4.08 -54.83
C GLN A 377 -25.04 -4.63 -53.72
N ARG A 378 -25.56 -4.96 -52.57
CA ARG A 378 -24.83 -5.48 -51.41
C ARG A 378 -25.55 -6.68 -50.78
N THR A 379 -24.78 -7.55 -50.13
CA THR A 379 -25.29 -8.73 -49.44
C THR A 379 -25.69 -8.42 -47.98
N THR A 380 -26.37 -9.34 -47.33
CA THR A 380 -26.62 -9.29 -45.88
C THR A 380 -25.30 -9.34 -45.10
N LEU A 381 -24.32 -10.12 -45.59
CA LEU A 381 -23.00 -10.22 -44.94
C LEU A 381 -22.28 -8.87 -44.92
N ASP A 382 -22.31 -8.09 -46.04
CA ASP A 382 -21.68 -6.75 -46.08
C ASP A 382 -22.24 -5.79 -44.98
N VAL A 383 -23.54 -5.88 -44.69
CA VAL A 383 -24.18 -5.10 -43.63
C VAL A 383 -23.73 -5.55 -42.24
N LEU A 384 -23.61 -6.87 -42.01
CA LEU A 384 -23.13 -7.43 -40.75
C LEU A 384 -21.66 -7.06 -40.50
N ASP A 385 -20.79 -7.09 -41.51
CA ASP A 385 -19.37 -6.68 -41.44
C ASP A 385 -19.22 -5.18 -41.19
N ALA A 386 -20.03 -4.34 -41.86
CA ALA A 386 -20.04 -2.91 -41.58
C ALA A 386 -20.50 -2.59 -40.15
N GLN A 387 -21.51 -3.32 -39.66
CA GLN A 387 -21.96 -3.21 -38.26
C GLN A 387 -20.86 -3.63 -37.26
N GLN A 388 -20.14 -4.72 -37.55
CA GLN A 388 -19.03 -5.18 -36.73
C GLN A 388 -17.93 -4.13 -36.66
N SER A 389 -17.65 -3.45 -37.76
CA SER A 389 -16.67 -2.33 -37.79
C SER A 389 -17.09 -1.17 -36.89
N VAL A 390 -18.38 -0.79 -36.89
CA VAL A 390 -18.92 0.23 -35.95
C VAL A 390 -18.80 -0.24 -34.50
N LEU A 391 -19.11 -1.50 -34.21
CA LEU A 391 -19.03 -2.09 -32.90
C LEU A 391 -17.59 -2.00 -32.33
N ILE A 392 -16.61 -2.47 -33.11
CA ILE A 392 -15.19 -2.43 -32.74
C ILE A 392 -14.71 -0.98 -32.49
N ALA A 393 -15.08 -0.05 -33.37
CA ALA A 393 -14.72 1.35 -33.22
C ALA A 393 -15.27 1.98 -31.93
N ARG A 394 -16.53 1.69 -31.57
CA ARG A 394 -17.14 2.17 -30.32
C ARG A 394 -16.49 1.54 -29.07
N GLU A 395 -16.17 0.27 -29.07
CA GLU A 395 -15.46 -0.40 -27.97
C GLU A 395 -14.04 0.16 -27.81
N SER A 396 -13.32 0.40 -28.93
CA SER A 396 -12.00 1.02 -28.93
C SER A 396 -12.05 2.44 -28.34
N LEU A 397 -13.11 3.22 -28.60
CA LEU A 397 -13.29 4.53 -27.98
C LEU A 397 -13.47 4.40 -26.47
N ALA A 398 -14.33 3.47 -25.99
CA ALA A 398 -14.54 3.25 -24.57
C ALA A 398 -13.23 2.85 -23.86
N ALA A 399 -12.43 1.97 -24.49
CA ALA A 399 -11.11 1.59 -23.98
C ALA A 399 -10.14 2.79 -23.95
N SER A 400 -10.08 3.60 -25.00
CA SER A 400 -9.20 4.78 -25.07
C SER A 400 -9.59 5.85 -24.04
N GLN A 401 -10.88 6.06 -23.79
CA GLN A 401 -11.37 6.96 -22.74
C GLN A 401 -10.94 6.49 -21.35
N ARG A 402 -11.11 5.18 -21.05
CA ARG A 402 -10.61 4.57 -19.81
C ARG A 402 -9.10 4.76 -19.66
N ASN A 403 -8.34 4.50 -20.74
CA ASN A 403 -6.88 4.62 -20.72
C ASN A 403 -6.43 6.07 -20.48
N ALA A 404 -7.12 7.05 -21.03
CA ALA A 404 -6.83 8.47 -20.76
C ALA A 404 -7.07 8.86 -19.30
N VAL A 405 -8.15 8.37 -18.69
CA VAL A 405 -8.42 8.57 -17.26
C VAL A 405 -7.31 7.95 -16.44
N VAL A 406 -7.02 6.67 -16.62
CA VAL A 406 -6.00 5.94 -15.84
C VAL A 406 -4.62 6.55 -16.03
N ALA A 407 -4.20 6.83 -17.26
CA ALA A 407 -2.89 7.44 -17.54
C ALA A 407 -2.74 8.83 -16.87
N SER A 408 -3.81 9.61 -16.77
CA SER A 408 -3.76 10.92 -16.08
C SER A 408 -3.51 10.75 -14.56
N TYR A 409 -4.18 9.80 -13.90
CA TYR A 409 -3.96 9.52 -12.48
C TYR A 409 -2.62 8.80 -12.26
N SER A 410 -2.19 7.92 -13.17
CA SER A 410 -0.87 7.28 -13.14
C SER A 410 0.27 8.29 -13.23
N LEU A 411 0.11 9.33 -14.08
CA LEU A 411 1.08 10.43 -14.15
C LEU A 411 1.16 11.20 -12.84
N LEU A 412 0.02 11.54 -12.23
CA LEU A 412 0.00 12.18 -10.91
C LEU A 412 0.62 11.30 -9.82
N ALA A 413 0.35 10.00 -9.86
CA ALA A 413 0.93 9.03 -8.93
C ALA A 413 2.45 8.96 -9.07
N SER A 414 2.97 8.88 -10.30
CA SER A 414 4.40 8.81 -10.59
C SER A 414 5.16 10.08 -10.15
N MET A 415 4.50 11.23 -10.17
CA MET A 415 5.04 12.49 -9.66
C MET A 415 4.93 12.64 -8.13
N GLY A 416 4.25 11.73 -7.42
CA GLY A 416 3.95 11.88 -6.00
C GLY A 416 2.80 12.87 -5.70
N ALA A 417 2.08 13.33 -6.73
CA ALA A 417 1.05 14.36 -6.62
C ALA A 417 -0.37 13.81 -6.37
N LEU A 418 -0.57 12.48 -6.46
CA LEU A 418 -1.85 11.83 -6.21
C LEU A 418 -2.06 11.63 -4.69
N THR A 419 -2.38 12.70 -4.01
CA THR A 419 -2.59 12.71 -2.55
C THR A 419 -3.99 13.20 -2.20
N VAL A 420 -4.41 12.98 -0.95
CA VAL A 420 -5.70 13.47 -0.42
C VAL A 420 -5.82 14.98 -0.64
N ARG A 421 -4.77 15.75 -0.30
CA ARG A 421 -4.73 17.22 -0.50
C ARG A 421 -4.64 17.60 -1.96
N GLY A 422 -3.78 16.93 -2.73
CA GLY A 422 -3.56 17.23 -4.15
C GLY A 422 -4.82 17.06 -5.00
N GLN A 423 -5.72 16.16 -4.60
CA GLN A 423 -7.00 15.89 -5.28
C GLN A 423 -8.21 16.47 -4.54
N ASN A 424 -8.02 17.25 -3.48
CA ASN A 424 -9.08 17.84 -2.65
C ASN A 424 -10.15 16.80 -2.22
N LEU A 425 -9.69 15.61 -1.77
CA LEU A 425 -10.61 14.56 -1.36
C LEU A 425 -11.28 14.92 -0.02
N ASN A 426 -12.58 14.71 0.06
CA ASN A 426 -13.35 14.96 1.29
C ASN A 426 -13.20 13.80 2.29
N VAL A 427 -12.01 13.65 2.85
CA VAL A 427 -11.67 12.63 3.85
C VAL A 427 -10.64 13.19 4.83
N ALA A 428 -10.71 12.75 6.09
CA ALA A 428 -9.71 13.12 7.10
C ALA A 428 -8.35 12.50 6.76
N GLU A 429 -7.32 13.35 6.64
CA GLU A 429 -5.95 12.90 6.38
C GLU A 429 -5.38 12.21 7.62
N TYR A 430 -4.77 11.05 7.42
CA TYR A 430 -4.06 10.34 8.48
C TYR A 430 -2.79 11.09 8.88
N ARG A 431 -2.58 11.29 10.19
CA ARG A 431 -1.45 12.02 10.77
C ARG A 431 -0.56 11.07 11.57
N PRO A 432 0.48 10.51 10.97
CA PRO A 432 1.38 9.55 11.63
C PRO A 432 2.12 10.16 12.83
N GLU A 433 2.35 11.49 12.83
CA GLU A 433 3.07 12.19 13.89
C GLU A 433 2.36 12.04 15.24
N LYS A 434 1.04 11.96 15.28
CA LYS A 434 0.27 11.85 16.53
C LYS A 434 0.64 10.59 17.31
N HIS A 435 0.76 9.44 16.64
CA HIS A 435 1.14 8.20 17.29
C HIS A 435 2.60 8.25 17.76
N TYR A 436 3.50 8.69 16.88
CA TYR A 436 4.91 8.82 17.19
C TYR A 436 5.15 9.70 18.44
N GLU A 437 4.52 10.89 18.52
CA GLU A 437 4.65 11.79 19.69
C GLU A 437 4.14 11.14 20.98
N ALA A 438 3.09 10.33 20.89
CA ALA A 438 2.52 9.64 22.04
C ALA A 438 3.39 8.50 22.57
N VAL A 439 4.21 7.85 21.70
CA VAL A 439 4.99 6.67 22.08
C VAL A 439 6.47 6.94 22.31
N LYS A 440 7.09 7.89 21.60
CA LYS A 440 8.56 8.11 21.58
C LYS A 440 9.23 8.27 22.94
N ASN A 441 8.49 8.60 23.99
CA ASN A 441 8.99 8.78 25.37
C ASN A 441 8.28 7.88 26.38
N LYS A 442 7.46 6.91 25.94
CA LYS A 442 6.72 6.01 26.83
C LYS A 442 7.67 5.03 27.53
N TRP A 443 7.52 4.87 28.83
CA TRP A 443 8.37 4.01 29.66
C TRP A 443 7.69 2.68 30.02
N PHE A 444 6.39 2.71 30.28
CA PHE A 444 5.63 1.59 30.81
C PHE A 444 4.28 1.44 30.12
N GLY A 445 3.72 0.24 30.15
CA GLY A 445 2.37 -0.06 29.71
C GLY A 445 2.35 -0.94 28.47
N LEU A 446 1.48 -1.94 28.49
CA LEU A 446 1.32 -2.93 27.42
C LEU A 446 0.21 -2.54 26.41
N LYS A 447 -0.62 -1.54 26.73
CA LYS A 447 -1.68 -1.13 25.82
C LYS A 447 -1.09 -0.27 24.69
N PRO A 448 -1.34 -0.61 23.41
CA PRO A 448 -1.00 0.25 22.31
C PRO A 448 -1.75 1.58 22.46
N VAL A 449 -1.17 2.66 21.95
CA VAL A 449 -1.86 3.94 21.86
C VAL A 449 -2.88 3.81 20.74
N GLU A 450 -4.16 3.90 21.07
CA GLU A 450 -5.24 3.83 20.08
C GLU A 450 -5.16 5.05 19.16
N GLY A 451 -4.81 4.79 17.90
CA GLY A 451 -4.85 5.75 16.81
C GLY A 451 -5.60 5.12 15.64
N ARG A 452 -6.92 5.21 15.66
CA ARG A 452 -7.74 5.05 14.46
C ARG A 452 -7.93 6.38 13.77
#